data_4bb7d11894428ad3e0af985ee48e7426
#
_entry.id   4bb7d11894428ad3e0af985ee48e7426
#
_cell.length_a   1.000
_cell.length_b   1.000
_cell.length_c   1.000
_cell.angle_alpha   90.00
_cell.angle_beta   90.00
_cell.angle_gamma   90.00
#
_symmetry.space_group_name_H-M   'P 1'
#
loop_
_entity.id
_entity.type
_entity.pdbx_description
1 polymer ?
#
loop_
_entity_poly.entity_id
_entity_poly.type
_entity_poly.pdbx_seq_one_letter_code
_entity_poly.pdbx_strand_id
1 'polypeptide(L)'
;MSAPEKADIKFEDLKKACDSGGASTLVSVTELKPAAGEHASVAPAKFVEGSKPVFAFETRFIDGKAARVVLIDSKQSQLNRAEAAIMQDIRANAQPLANIPRIEVSYDAGNVYGGDEEGTLSFTDLELPHRFADGHIRFGTIEGVLATEHESYRALRNATPADLSAILSTTPASALFGAWDAHRKVRQLRLRSALVGEIIGVLTDQEHDGKEQLSHRGAARIDPIAMGIKVGKVERKPSTDGLGGLPPTLDNDNLGGVSCSKVIRSWVLSFATLRQLRFGSDNEKNIVGRALLAALGLVSISRTENELYLRANCDLVEANYPLVTLDARYGHKRDLNPITTGMADDILTEAITEAKKLGVVDWNGQILKVSGNDDLKAAAYEEVKKK
;
A
#
# COMPACT_ATOMS: atom_id res chain seq x y z
N MET A 1 -34.00 13.81 19.07
CA MET A 1 -33.77 13.83 17.63
C MET A 1 -33.07 12.53 17.27
N SER A 2 -33.68 11.67 16.46
CA SER A 2 -33.01 10.48 15.92
C SER A 2 -31.80 10.93 15.13
N ALA A 3 -30.66 10.25 15.27
CA ALA A 3 -29.50 10.50 14.41
C ALA A 3 -29.95 10.43 12.94
N PRO A 4 -29.46 11.32 12.06
CA PRO A 4 -29.82 11.25 10.65
C PRO A 4 -29.41 9.87 10.12
N GLU A 5 -30.32 9.25 9.38
CA GLU A 5 -30.07 7.95 8.74
C GLU A 5 -28.87 8.09 7.82
N LYS A 6 -27.81 7.28 8.05
CA LYS A 6 -26.61 7.26 7.21
C LYS A 6 -26.97 6.67 5.86
N ALA A 7 -26.43 7.24 4.80
CA ALA A 7 -26.66 6.78 3.43
C ALA A 7 -25.45 6.01 2.89
N ASP A 8 -25.71 5.09 1.97
CA ASP A 8 -24.64 4.47 1.19
C ASP A 8 -24.04 5.47 0.21
N ILE A 9 -22.74 5.33 -0.02
CA ILE A 9 -22.08 6.05 -1.11
C ILE A 9 -22.42 5.37 -2.45
N LYS A 10 -22.59 6.16 -3.50
CA LYS A 10 -22.90 5.71 -4.86
C LYS A 10 -21.89 6.25 -5.86
N PHE A 11 -21.82 5.63 -7.03
CA PHE A 11 -20.93 6.11 -8.10
C PHE A 11 -21.23 7.58 -8.49
N GLU A 12 -22.51 7.96 -8.51
CA GLU A 12 -22.92 9.35 -8.77
C GLU A 12 -22.36 10.33 -7.74
N ASP A 13 -22.19 9.93 -6.48
CA ASP A 13 -21.53 10.77 -5.46
C ASP A 13 -20.06 10.97 -5.78
N LEU A 14 -19.38 9.93 -6.30
CA LEU A 14 -17.98 10.05 -6.74
C LEU A 14 -17.84 10.99 -7.93
N LYS A 15 -18.73 10.93 -8.91
CA LYS A 15 -18.74 11.87 -10.03
C LYS A 15 -18.91 13.31 -9.55
N LYS A 16 -19.89 13.58 -8.69
CA LYS A 16 -20.10 14.91 -8.07
C LYS A 16 -18.88 15.38 -7.28
N ALA A 17 -18.23 14.48 -6.54
CA ALA A 17 -17.01 14.80 -5.79
C ALA A 17 -15.81 15.08 -6.70
N CYS A 18 -15.73 14.42 -7.86
CA CYS A 18 -14.67 14.58 -8.85
C CYS A 18 -14.88 15.79 -9.78
N ASP A 19 -16.06 16.39 -9.77
CA ASP A 19 -16.34 17.64 -10.51
C ASP A 19 -15.83 18.86 -9.75
N SER A 20 -15.75 19.97 -10.46
CA SER A 20 -15.29 21.26 -9.91
C SER A 20 -16.20 21.71 -8.76
N GLY A 21 -15.60 22.08 -7.63
CA GLY A 21 -16.36 22.52 -6.45
C GLY A 21 -16.96 21.39 -5.61
N GLY A 22 -16.82 20.11 -6.02
CA GLY A 22 -17.30 18.96 -5.27
C GLY A 22 -16.58 18.73 -3.94
N ALA A 23 -16.94 17.66 -3.24
CA ALA A 23 -16.37 17.26 -1.97
C ALA A 23 -14.83 17.26 -2.00
N SER A 24 -14.19 17.55 -0.88
CA SER A 24 -12.73 17.59 -0.78
C SER A 24 -12.12 16.21 -0.58
N THR A 25 -12.70 15.45 0.35
CA THR A 25 -12.18 14.12 0.76
C THR A 25 -13.32 13.20 1.14
N LEU A 26 -13.06 11.90 1.03
CA LEU A 26 -13.76 10.87 1.79
C LEU A 26 -12.79 10.36 2.83
N VAL A 27 -13.26 10.23 4.07
CA VAL A 27 -12.47 9.80 5.22
C VAL A 27 -13.15 8.58 5.85
N SER A 28 -12.37 7.53 6.17
CA SER A 28 -12.80 6.41 7.01
C SER A 28 -11.89 6.36 8.24
N VAL A 29 -12.46 6.40 9.43
CA VAL A 29 -11.74 6.30 10.70
C VAL A 29 -12.31 5.15 11.51
N THR A 30 -11.44 4.20 11.88
CA THR A 30 -11.81 3.01 12.65
C THR A 30 -10.99 2.96 13.92
N GLU A 31 -11.64 2.77 15.05
CA GLU A 31 -10.97 2.42 16.28
C GLU A 31 -10.69 0.91 16.31
N LEU A 32 -9.45 0.55 16.56
CA LEU A 32 -8.96 -0.82 16.67
C LEU A 32 -8.53 -1.11 18.11
N LYS A 33 -8.44 -2.39 18.46
CA LYS A 33 -7.90 -2.87 19.73
C LYS A 33 -7.09 -4.15 19.53
N PRO A 34 -6.16 -4.49 20.45
CA PRO A 34 -5.44 -5.75 20.40
C PRO A 34 -6.41 -6.94 20.44
N ALA A 35 -6.20 -7.92 19.58
CA ALA A 35 -7.08 -9.09 19.49
C ALA A 35 -7.07 -9.93 20.78
N ALA A 36 -5.93 -9.99 21.50
CA ALA A 36 -5.82 -10.71 22.77
C ALA A 36 -6.39 -9.97 23.98
N GLY A 37 -6.88 -8.74 23.80
CA GLY A 37 -7.46 -7.92 24.86
C GLY A 37 -6.59 -6.71 25.25
N GLU A 38 -7.11 -5.85 26.11
CA GLU A 38 -6.50 -4.56 26.50
C GLU A 38 -5.10 -4.70 27.15
N HIS A 39 -4.82 -5.84 27.76
CA HIS A 39 -3.54 -6.14 28.41
C HIS A 39 -2.42 -6.45 27.41
N ALA A 40 -2.74 -6.70 26.14
CA ALA A 40 -1.75 -7.10 25.15
C ALA A 40 -1.02 -5.89 24.58
N SER A 41 0.31 -6.01 24.51
CA SER A 41 1.10 -5.06 23.76
C SER A 41 1.03 -5.37 22.25
N VAL A 42 1.16 -4.35 21.44
CA VAL A 42 1.22 -4.47 19.97
C VAL A 42 2.60 -4.07 19.48
N ALA A 43 3.08 -4.75 18.44
CA ALA A 43 4.36 -4.46 17.81
C ALA A 43 4.21 -3.40 16.70
N PRO A 44 4.65 -2.15 16.92
CA PRO A 44 4.65 -1.12 15.88
C PRO A 44 5.63 -1.41 14.74
N ALA A 45 5.57 -0.60 13.69
CA ALA A 45 6.59 -0.59 12.64
C ALA A 45 7.96 -0.26 13.25
N LYS A 46 8.98 -1.02 12.85
CA LYS A 46 10.37 -0.76 13.24
C LYS A 46 11.04 0.13 12.21
N PHE A 47 11.73 1.13 12.72
CA PHE A 47 12.60 2.01 11.96
C PHE A 47 14.05 1.77 12.37
N VAL A 48 14.99 2.33 11.64
CA VAL A 48 16.42 2.24 11.96
C VAL A 48 16.92 3.63 12.30
N GLU A 49 17.46 3.78 13.51
CA GLU A 49 18.18 4.97 13.96
C GLU A 49 19.66 4.60 14.14
N GLY A 50 20.51 5.07 13.21
CA GLY A 50 21.88 4.56 13.12
C GLY A 50 21.88 3.09 12.71
N SER A 51 22.30 2.20 13.61
CA SER A 51 22.29 0.73 13.42
C SER A 51 21.24 0.00 14.28
N LYS A 52 20.45 0.73 15.07
CA LYS A 52 19.52 0.15 16.05
C LYS A 52 18.06 0.23 15.58
N PRO A 53 17.25 -0.81 15.81
CA PRO A 53 15.83 -0.73 15.59
C PRO A 53 15.17 0.16 16.64
N VAL A 54 14.24 1.02 16.19
CA VAL A 54 13.46 1.91 17.07
C VAL A 54 11.98 1.89 16.63
N PHE A 55 11.09 2.27 17.56
CA PHE A 55 9.72 2.62 17.22
C PHE A 55 9.59 4.13 17.04
N ALA A 56 8.72 4.57 16.14
CA ALA A 56 8.49 5.99 15.90
C ALA A 56 7.42 6.52 16.88
N PHE A 57 7.86 7.29 17.87
CA PHE A 57 7.00 7.98 18.80
C PHE A 57 6.81 9.43 18.35
N GLU A 58 5.57 9.91 18.44
CA GLU A 58 5.17 11.25 18.01
C GLU A 58 4.21 11.88 19.02
N THR A 59 4.02 13.19 18.90
CA THR A 59 2.93 13.89 19.58
C THR A 59 1.88 14.26 18.54
N ARG A 60 0.64 13.85 18.78
CA ARG A 60 -0.52 14.17 17.94
C ARG A 60 -1.57 14.93 18.75
N PHE A 61 -2.53 15.53 18.07
CA PHE A 61 -3.67 16.17 18.71
C PHE A 61 -4.89 15.24 18.60
N ILE A 62 -5.35 14.72 19.72
CA ILE A 62 -6.41 13.71 19.82
C ILE A 62 -7.40 14.13 20.90
N ASP A 63 -8.69 14.10 20.60
CA ASP A 63 -9.76 14.45 21.53
C ASP A 63 -9.54 15.83 22.23
N GLY A 64 -9.08 16.80 21.46
CA GLY A 64 -8.90 18.19 21.93
C GLY A 64 -7.63 18.46 22.74
N LYS A 65 -6.69 17.50 22.83
CA LYS A 65 -5.43 17.64 23.58
C LYS A 65 -4.25 16.98 22.88
N ALA A 66 -3.05 17.39 23.26
CA ALA A 66 -1.82 16.70 22.85
C ALA A 66 -1.79 15.30 23.46
N ALA A 67 -1.45 14.31 22.65
CA ALA A 67 -1.33 12.91 23.07
C ALA A 67 -0.05 12.31 22.49
N ARG A 68 0.66 11.52 23.27
CA ARG A 68 1.80 10.71 22.83
C ARG A 68 1.27 9.49 22.11
N VAL A 69 1.78 9.27 20.90
CA VAL A 69 1.38 8.16 20.05
C VAL A 69 2.61 7.42 19.51
N VAL A 70 2.38 6.21 19.05
CA VAL A 70 3.34 5.42 18.29
C VAL A 70 2.79 5.15 16.91
N LEU A 71 3.64 5.17 15.90
CA LEU A 71 3.27 4.79 14.54
C LEU A 71 3.19 3.27 14.44
N ILE A 72 1.98 2.72 14.43
CA ILE A 72 1.76 1.27 14.28
C ILE A 72 2.04 0.84 12.85
N ASP A 73 1.45 1.51 11.85
CA ASP A 73 1.70 1.20 10.46
C ASP A 73 1.70 2.49 9.62
N SER A 74 2.75 2.68 8.82
CA SER A 74 2.99 3.95 8.12
C SER A 74 2.09 4.11 6.90
N LYS A 75 2.01 5.34 6.40
CA LYS A 75 1.26 5.68 5.18
C LYS A 75 1.70 4.85 3.98
N GLN A 76 3.00 4.65 3.84
CA GLN A 76 3.57 3.83 2.76
C GLN A 76 3.19 2.36 2.91
N SER A 77 3.29 1.83 4.13
CA SER A 77 2.95 0.44 4.42
C SER A 77 1.46 0.16 4.20
N GLN A 78 0.58 1.08 4.62
CA GLN A 78 -0.86 0.94 4.38
C GLN A 78 -1.20 0.92 2.88
N LEU A 79 -0.55 1.74 2.07
CA LEU A 79 -0.74 1.70 0.62
C LEU A 79 -0.23 0.40 0.01
N ASN A 80 0.93 -0.10 0.43
CA ASN A 80 1.44 -1.39 -0.05
C ASN A 80 0.49 -2.55 0.31
N ARG A 81 -0.17 -2.49 1.47
CA ARG A 81 -1.19 -3.49 1.86
C ARG A 81 -2.42 -3.39 0.98
N ALA A 82 -2.86 -2.18 0.64
CA ALA A 82 -3.98 -1.96 -0.26
C ALA A 82 -3.67 -2.52 -1.67
N GLU A 83 -2.47 -2.27 -2.17
CA GLU A 83 -2.01 -2.82 -3.46
C GLU A 83 -1.91 -4.35 -3.41
N ALA A 84 -1.38 -4.92 -2.33
CA ALA A 84 -1.30 -6.36 -2.14
C ALA A 84 -2.68 -7.03 -2.08
N ALA A 85 -3.66 -6.41 -1.40
CA ALA A 85 -5.04 -6.90 -1.33
C ALA A 85 -5.71 -6.91 -2.71
N ILE A 86 -5.53 -5.85 -3.51
CA ILE A 86 -5.98 -5.81 -4.91
C ILE A 86 -5.33 -6.92 -5.73
N MET A 87 -4.02 -7.13 -5.55
CA MET A 87 -3.31 -8.18 -6.30
C MET A 87 -3.76 -9.59 -5.97
N GLN A 88 -4.15 -9.87 -4.72
CA GLN A 88 -4.73 -11.16 -4.35
C GLN A 88 -6.00 -11.46 -5.16
N ASP A 89 -6.90 -10.49 -5.26
CA ASP A 89 -8.15 -10.64 -6.03
C ASP A 89 -7.88 -10.72 -7.55
N ILE A 90 -6.93 -9.96 -8.07
CA ILE A 90 -6.51 -10.07 -9.49
C ILE A 90 -5.98 -11.47 -9.78
N ARG A 91 -5.14 -12.03 -8.92
CA ARG A 91 -4.60 -13.40 -9.05
C ARG A 91 -5.69 -14.47 -8.92
N ALA A 92 -6.68 -14.22 -8.09
CA ALA A 92 -7.87 -15.07 -7.97
C ALA A 92 -8.85 -14.91 -9.13
N ASN A 93 -8.58 -14.04 -10.11
CA ASN A 93 -9.48 -13.67 -11.20
C ASN A 93 -10.86 -13.16 -10.72
N ALA A 94 -10.87 -12.51 -9.57
CA ALA A 94 -12.09 -11.97 -8.97
C ALA A 94 -12.54 -10.68 -9.67
N GLN A 95 -13.83 -10.61 -10.01
CA GLN A 95 -14.42 -9.43 -10.61
C GLN A 95 -14.81 -8.41 -9.50
N PRO A 96 -14.75 -7.10 -9.77
CA PRO A 96 -14.33 -6.44 -11.03
C PRO A 96 -12.81 -6.24 -11.16
N LEU A 97 -12.00 -6.61 -10.14
CA LEU A 97 -10.56 -6.31 -10.06
C LEU A 97 -9.73 -6.99 -11.15
N ALA A 98 -10.14 -8.17 -11.63
CA ALA A 98 -9.50 -8.85 -12.75
C ALA A 98 -9.45 -8.01 -14.03
N ASN A 99 -10.34 -7.01 -14.18
CA ASN A 99 -10.36 -6.11 -15.33
C ASN A 99 -9.32 -4.98 -15.27
N ILE A 100 -8.62 -4.81 -14.14
CA ILE A 100 -7.65 -3.73 -13.98
C ILE A 100 -6.42 -3.99 -14.85
N PRO A 101 -6.05 -3.06 -15.76
CA PRO A 101 -4.83 -3.19 -16.54
C PRO A 101 -3.60 -2.96 -15.66
N ARG A 102 -2.50 -3.61 -16.03
CA ARG A 102 -1.25 -3.58 -15.27
C ARG A 102 -0.03 -3.82 -16.15
N ILE A 103 1.14 -3.53 -15.60
CA ILE A 103 2.42 -3.91 -16.19
C ILE A 103 2.91 -5.14 -15.42
N GLU A 104 3.41 -6.15 -16.13
CA GLU A 104 4.00 -7.34 -15.53
C GLU A 104 5.42 -7.53 -16.05
N VAL A 105 6.36 -7.65 -15.11
CA VAL A 105 7.76 -7.99 -15.40
C VAL A 105 7.98 -9.45 -15.06
N SER A 106 8.54 -10.20 -16.00
CA SER A 106 8.84 -11.61 -15.84
C SER A 106 10.32 -11.92 -16.00
N TYR A 107 10.80 -12.87 -15.21
CA TYR A 107 12.16 -13.42 -15.25
C TYR A 107 12.08 -14.94 -15.37
N ASP A 108 13.04 -15.53 -16.03
CA ASP A 108 13.24 -16.97 -16.00
C ASP A 108 13.72 -17.40 -14.61
N ALA A 109 13.06 -18.39 -13.99
CA ALA A 109 13.35 -18.79 -12.61
C ALA A 109 14.74 -19.44 -12.47
N GLY A 110 15.15 -20.25 -13.44
CA GLY A 110 16.48 -20.88 -13.43
C GLY A 110 17.60 -19.84 -13.47
N ASN A 111 17.36 -18.74 -14.14
CA ASN A 111 18.30 -17.62 -14.15
C ASN A 111 18.33 -16.84 -12.82
N VAL A 112 17.22 -16.73 -12.08
CA VAL A 112 17.14 -15.97 -10.81
C VAL A 112 17.73 -16.75 -9.65
N TYR A 113 17.35 -18.01 -9.51
CA TYR A 113 17.75 -18.85 -8.37
C TYR A 113 18.97 -19.70 -8.65
N GLY A 114 19.36 -19.85 -9.91
CA GLY A 114 20.45 -20.72 -10.36
C GLY A 114 20.06 -22.19 -10.41
N GLY A 115 20.69 -22.96 -11.29
CA GLY A 115 20.45 -24.40 -11.42
C GLY A 115 19.31 -24.76 -12.38
N ASP A 116 18.72 -25.93 -12.14
CA ASP A 116 17.71 -26.54 -13.01
C ASP A 116 16.26 -26.14 -12.62
N GLU A 117 16.07 -24.98 -11.96
CA GLU A 117 14.74 -24.53 -11.60
C GLU A 117 13.98 -24.04 -12.85
N GLU A 118 12.88 -24.73 -13.16
CA GLU A 118 11.98 -24.35 -14.24
C GLU A 118 10.90 -23.39 -13.74
N GLY A 119 10.50 -22.45 -14.59
CA GLY A 119 9.37 -21.56 -14.34
C GLY A 119 9.68 -20.09 -14.57
N THR A 120 8.70 -19.29 -14.26
CA THR A 120 8.76 -17.83 -14.45
C THR A 120 8.46 -17.14 -13.12
N LEU A 121 9.33 -16.22 -12.71
CA LEU A 121 9.09 -15.30 -11.62
C LEU A 121 8.52 -14.01 -12.17
N SER A 122 7.34 -13.59 -11.75
CA SER A 122 6.72 -12.35 -12.23
C SER A 122 6.30 -11.44 -11.08
N PHE A 123 6.35 -10.13 -11.37
CA PHE A 123 5.89 -9.05 -10.50
C PHE A 123 5.10 -8.05 -11.33
N THR A 124 4.11 -7.43 -10.72
CA THR A 124 3.35 -6.37 -11.36
C THR A 124 3.76 -4.99 -10.83
N ASP A 125 3.38 -3.94 -11.55
CA ASP A 125 3.58 -2.56 -11.11
C ASP A 125 2.90 -2.26 -9.76
N LEU A 126 1.87 -3.00 -9.36
CA LEU A 126 1.24 -2.93 -8.04
C LEU A 126 2.13 -3.50 -6.91
N GLU A 127 3.11 -4.34 -7.25
CA GLU A 127 4.02 -4.98 -6.29
C GLU A 127 5.39 -4.30 -6.27
N LEU A 128 5.68 -3.46 -7.25
CA LEU A 128 6.96 -2.77 -7.39
C LEU A 128 6.94 -1.40 -6.69
N PRO A 129 7.97 -1.06 -5.88
CA PRO A 129 8.00 0.17 -5.07
C PRO A 129 7.81 1.46 -5.87
N HIS A 130 8.29 1.49 -7.12
CA HIS A 130 8.21 2.66 -7.98
C HIS A 130 7.18 2.53 -9.10
N ARG A 131 6.32 1.50 -9.03
CA ARG A 131 5.23 1.21 -9.99
C ARG A 131 5.72 1.25 -11.43
N PHE A 132 5.04 1.98 -12.34
CA PHE A 132 5.48 2.05 -13.74
C PHE A 132 6.89 2.59 -13.93
N ALA A 133 7.40 3.41 -13.00
CA ALA A 133 8.75 4.00 -13.07
C ALA A 133 9.84 3.11 -12.47
N ASP A 134 9.50 1.90 -12.03
CA ASP A 134 10.44 0.97 -11.40
C ASP A 134 11.58 0.54 -12.34
N GLY A 135 12.74 0.27 -11.75
CA GLY A 135 13.93 -0.17 -12.48
C GLY A 135 13.72 -1.49 -13.22
N HIS A 136 13.00 -2.43 -12.62
CA HIS A 136 12.67 -3.71 -13.25
C HIS A 136 11.93 -3.52 -14.57
N ILE A 137 11.01 -2.57 -14.66
CA ILE A 137 10.30 -2.23 -15.91
C ILE A 137 11.22 -1.46 -16.86
N ARG A 138 11.89 -0.41 -16.36
CA ARG A 138 12.67 0.50 -17.22
C ARG A 138 13.86 -0.15 -17.91
N PHE A 139 14.50 -1.11 -17.26
CA PHE A 139 15.64 -1.85 -17.79
C PHE A 139 15.26 -3.16 -18.48
N GLY A 140 13.98 -3.52 -18.44
CA GLY A 140 13.46 -4.67 -19.15
C GLY A 140 13.22 -4.39 -20.63
N THR A 141 12.72 -5.39 -21.34
CA THR A 141 12.39 -5.31 -22.77
C THR A 141 10.91 -5.64 -23.00
N ILE A 142 10.32 -4.99 -23.99
CA ILE A 142 8.97 -5.26 -24.48
C ILE A 142 9.15 -5.71 -25.94
N GLU A 143 8.71 -6.92 -26.28
CA GLU A 143 8.87 -7.49 -27.64
C GLU A 143 10.31 -7.41 -28.16
N GLY A 144 11.30 -7.60 -27.27
CA GLY A 144 12.73 -7.55 -27.59
C GLY A 144 13.32 -6.13 -27.71
N VAL A 145 12.51 -5.08 -27.56
CA VAL A 145 12.96 -3.67 -27.56
C VAL A 145 13.05 -3.18 -26.12
N LEU A 146 14.09 -2.41 -25.79
CA LEU A 146 14.24 -1.81 -24.46
C LEU A 146 12.95 -1.04 -24.09
N ALA A 147 12.39 -1.29 -22.91
CA ALA A 147 11.10 -0.72 -22.51
C ALA A 147 11.06 0.81 -22.69
N THR A 148 12.15 1.50 -22.35
CA THR A 148 12.25 2.96 -22.50
C THR A 148 12.23 3.45 -23.96
N GLU A 149 12.42 2.56 -24.93
CA GLU A 149 12.38 2.85 -26.37
C GLU A 149 11.07 2.36 -27.00
N HIS A 150 10.37 1.40 -26.38
CA HIS A 150 9.12 0.87 -26.87
C HIS A 150 7.97 1.90 -26.72
N GLU A 151 7.12 2.00 -27.74
CA GLU A 151 6.08 3.04 -27.84
C GLU A 151 5.10 3.02 -26.66
N SER A 152 4.63 1.83 -26.24
CA SER A 152 3.67 1.69 -25.15
C SER A 152 4.20 2.24 -23.84
N TYR A 153 5.44 1.96 -23.49
CA TYR A 153 6.07 2.48 -22.27
C TYR A 153 6.46 3.96 -22.42
N ARG A 154 6.88 4.38 -23.61
CA ARG A 154 7.13 5.80 -23.90
C ARG A 154 5.88 6.65 -23.75
N ALA A 155 4.70 6.12 -24.09
CA ALA A 155 3.42 6.81 -23.86
C ALA A 155 3.21 7.13 -22.37
N LEU A 156 3.51 6.20 -21.47
CA LEU A 156 3.45 6.41 -20.02
C LEU A 156 4.44 7.49 -19.56
N ARG A 157 5.70 7.39 -19.99
CA ARG A 157 6.74 8.34 -19.62
C ARG A 157 6.54 9.74 -20.21
N ASN A 158 5.83 9.84 -21.32
CA ASN A 158 5.54 11.10 -21.99
C ASN A 158 4.21 11.71 -21.55
N ALA A 159 3.43 11.01 -20.73
CA ALA A 159 2.23 11.57 -20.13
C ALA A 159 2.53 12.88 -19.40
N THR A 160 1.60 13.79 -19.43
CA THR A 160 1.73 15.13 -18.85
C THR A 160 0.54 15.41 -17.93
N PRO A 161 0.62 16.40 -17.04
CA PRO A 161 -0.55 16.80 -16.25
C PRO A 161 -1.77 17.20 -17.08
N ALA A 162 -1.59 17.56 -18.36
CA ALA A 162 -2.69 17.86 -19.27
C ALA A 162 -3.37 16.62 -19.84
N ASP A 163 -2.65 15.50 -19.91
CA ASP A 163 -3.21 14.22 -20.40
C ASP A 163 -2.47 13.02 -19.80
N LEU A 164 -3.17 12.30 -18.95
CA LEU A 164 -2.74 11.07 -18.27
C LEU A 164 -3.50 9.84 -18.77
N SER A 165 -4.12 9.91 -19.95
CA SER A 165 -4.93 8.81 -20.50
C SER A 165 -4.14 7.50 -20.62
N ALA A 166 -2.87 7.57 -21.04
CA ALA A 166 -2.00 6.40 -21.12
C ALA A 166 -1.78 5.75 -19.74
N ILE A 167 -1.60 6.55 -18.69
CA ILE A 167 -1.47 6.06 -17.31
C ILE A 167 -2.77 5.38 -16.86
N LEU A 168 -3.92 6.03 -17.08
CA LEU A 168 -5.22 5.47 -16.69
C LEU A 168 -5.52 4.14 -17.41
N SER A 169 -5.11 4.02 -18.67
CA SER A 169 -5.39 2.83 -19.50
C SER A 169 -4.42 1.68 -19.29
N THR A 170 -3.22 1.91 -18.71
CA THR A 170 -2.19 0.86 -18.61
C THR A 170 -1.79 0.55 -17.16
N THR A 171 -1.74 1.57 -16.29
CA THR A 171 -1.27 1.47 -14.90
C THR A 171 -2.05 2.41 -13.99
N PRO A 172 -3.39 2.21 -13.84
CA PRO A 172 -4.24 3.08 -13.02
C PRO A 172 -3.80 3.13 -11.56
N ALA A 173 -3.15 2.10 -11.06
CA ALA A 173 -2.50 2.07 -9.76
C ALA A 173 -1.52 3.24 -9.58
N SER A 174 -0.73 3.55 -10.61
CA SER A 174 0.20 4.69 -10.58
C SER A 174 -0.53 6.05 -10.45
N ALA A 175 -1.73 6.18 -11.01
CA ALA A 175 -2.54 7.39 -10.87
C ALA A 175 -3.19 7.53 -9.48
N LEU A 176 -3.61 6.40 -8.88
CA LEU A 176 -4.27 6.37 -7.57
C LEU A 176 -3.26 6.47 -6.42
N PHE A 177 -2.27 5.57 -6.41
CA PHE A 177 -1.29 5.43 -5.32
C PHE A 177 -0.07 6.34 -5.47
N GLY A 178 0.01 7.04 -6.60
CA GLY A 178 1.09 7.95 -6.91
C GLY A 178 2.28 7.26 -7.59
N ALA A 179 3.07 8.05 -8.30
CA ALA A 179 4.28 7.59 -8.97
C ALA A 179 5.24 8.75 -9.21
N TRP A 180 6.52 8.44 -9.30
CA TRP A 180 7.54 9.43 -9.61
C TRP A 180 8.66 8.84 -10.46
N ASP A 181 8.78 9.29 -11.72
CA ASP A 181 9.92 8.98 -12.59
C ASP A 181 11.11 9.91 -12.26
N ALA A 182 11.77 9.65 -11.12
CA ALA A 182 12.89 10.45 -10.63
C ALA A 182 14.14 10.37 -11.54
N HIS A 183 14.25 9.33 -12.36
CA HIS A 183 15.44 9.08 -13.20
C HIS A 183 15.42 9.82 -14.54
N ARG A 184 14.31 10.48 -14.86
CA ARG A 184 14.20 11.29 -16.06
C ARG A 184 14.65 12.72 -15.77
N LYS A 185 15.69 13.19 -16.45
CA LYS A 185 16.24 14.55 -16.23
C LYS A 185 15.31 15.67 -16.70
N VAL A 186 14.48 15.40 -17.71
CA VAL A 186 13.55 16.36 -18.30
C VAL A 186 12.14 15.75 -18.34
N ARG A 187 11.13 16.55 -18.03
CA ARG A 187 9.71 16.12 -17.99
C ARG A 187 9.47 14.96 -17.02
N GLN A 188 9.90 15.10 -15.78
CA GLN A 188 9.61 14.13 -14.73
C GLN A 188 8.12 14.14 -14.42
N LEU A 189 7.45 13.01 -14.64
CA LEU A 189 6.10 12.83 -14.15
C LEU A 189 6.15 12.54 -12.65
N ARG A 190 5.41 13.33 -11.88
CA ARG A 190 5.23 13.11 -10.45
C ARG A 190 3.74 13.17 -10.13
N LEU A 191 3.19 12.03 -9.76
CA LEU A 191 1.80 11.88 -9.34
C LEU A 191 1.77 11.71 -7.82
N ARG A 192 1.01 12.59 -7.15
CA ARG A 192 0.75 12.46 -5.73
C ARG A 192 -0.28 11.35 -5.51
N SER A 193 -0.10 10.53 -4.47
CA SER A 193 -1.14 9.59 -4.06
C SER A 193 -2.45 10.31 -3.72
N ALA A 194 -3.56 9.82 -4.29
CA ALA A 194 -4.90 10.29 -3.94
C ALA A 194 -5.48 9.54 -2.74
N LEU A 195 -4.94 8.38 -2.40
CA LEU A 195 -5.31 7.57 -1.24
C LEU A 195 -4.17 7.57 -0.21
N VAL A 196 -4.51 7.73 1.06
CA VAL A 196 -3.55 7.66 2.17
C VAL A 196 -4.19 6.94 3.34
N GLY A 197 -3.51 5.95 3.89
CA GLY A 197 -3.91 5.25 5.12
C GLY A 197 -2.81 5.31 6.18
N GLU A 198 -3.17 5.25 7.46
CA GLU A 198 -2.22 5.24 8.59
C GLU A 198 -2.86 4.54 9.79
N ILE A 199 -2.04 3.83 10.58
CA ILE A 199 -2.47 3.30 11.88
C ILE A 199 -1.54 3.85 12.95
N ILE A 200 -2.12 4.50 13.97
CA ILE A 200 -1.40 5.02 15.13
C ILE A 200 -1.96 4.42 16.41
N GLY A 201 -1.10 4.23 17.43
CA GLY A 201 -1.50 3.83 18.75
C GLY A 201 -1.32 4.97 19.75
N VAL A 202 -2.35 5.31 20.51
CA VAL A 202 -2.26 6.24 21.63
C VAL A 202 -1.66 5.48 22.81
N LEU A 203 -0.53 5.93 23.32
CA LEU A 203 0.15 5.24 24.42
C LEU A 203 -0.71 5.23 25.68
N THR A 204 -0.65 4.15 26.44
CA THR A 204 -1.37 4.01 27.71
C THR A 204 -0.87 5.02 28.74
N ASP A 205 0.44 5.17 28.84
CA ASP A 205 1.08 6.15 29.68
C ASP A 205 1.41 7.40 28.87
N GLN A 206 0.87 8.53 29.28
CA GLN A 206 1.05 9.83 28.63
C GLN A 206 2.11 10.70 29.36
N GLU A 207 2.64 10.27 30.50
CA GLU A 207 3.57 11.03 31.31
C GLU A 207 5.04 10.70 30.97
N HIS A 208 5.34 9.42 30.75
CA HIS A 208 6.69 8.94 30.43
C HIS A 208 7.00 8.88 28.95
N ASP A 209 8.28 8.88 28.61
CA ASP A 209 8.72 8.73 27.22
C ASP A 209 8.28 7.35 26.67
N GLY A 210 7.86 7.31 25.42
CA GLY A 210 7.47 6.07 24.76
C GLY A 210 8.57 5.01 24.76
N LYS A 211 9.83 5.40 24.80
CA LYS A 211 10.98 4.49 24.92
C LYS A 211 11.03 3.76 26.26
N GLU A 212 10.46 4.32 27.31
CA GLU A 212 10.40 3.75 28.66
C GLU A 212 9.24 2.76 28.82
N GLN A 213 8.30 2.76 27.87
CA GLN A 213 7.06 1.94 27.89
C GLN A 213 7.16 0.67 27.04
N LEU A 214 8.36 0.29 26.61
CA LEU A 214 8.55 -0.82 25.71
C LEU A 214 8.39 -2.16 26.44
N SER A 215 7.59 -3.07 25.88
CA SER A 215 7.68 -4.46 26.22
C SER A 215 8.88 -5.10 25.53
N HIS A 216 9.53 -6.04 26.22
CA HIS A 216 10.68 -6.75 25.69
C HIS A 216 10.28 -8.02 24.97
N ARG A 217 11.03 -8.34 23.91
CA ARG A 217 10.90 -9.59 23.19
C ARG A 217 11.90 -10.58 23.77
N GLY A 218 11.44 -11.62 24.42
CA GLY A 218 12.27 -12.73 24.87
C GLY A 218 12.11 -13.94 23.97
N ALA A 219 13.21 -14.62 23.65
CA ALA A 219 13.14 -15.94 23.07
C ALA A 219 13.00 -16.96 24.19
N ALA A 220 11.94 -17.69 24.22
CA ALA A 220 11.71 -18.73 25.21
C ALA A 220 11.85 -20.15 24.63
N ARG A 221 12.31 -20.29 23.38
CA ARG A 221 12.54 -21.61 22.83
C ARG A 221 13.82 -22.19 23.44
N ILE A 222 13.65 -23.25 24.17
CA ILE A 222 14.77 -24.12 24.60
C ILE A 222 15.12 -24.95 23.37
N ASP A 223 16.25 -24.64 22.76
CA ASP A 223 16.75 -25.45 21.66
C ASP A 223 17.29 -26.77 22.24
N PRO A 224 16.71 -27.94 21.86
CA PRO A 224 17.19 -29.25 22.36
C PRO A 224 18.59 -29.56 21.85
N ILE A 225 19.06 -28.85 20.83
CA ILE A 225 20.39 -29.01 20.24
C ILE A 225 20.97 -27.59 20.02
N ALA A 226 21.84 -27.17 20.91
CA ALA A 226 22.66 -25.97 20.71
C ALA A 226 23.93 -26.37 19.95
N MET A 227 23.94 -26.30 18.63
CA MET A 227 25.13 -26.58 17.83
C MET A 227 25.66 -25.31 17.15
N GLY A 228 26.95 -25.06 17.36
CA GLY A 228 27.70 -24.10 16.53
C GLY A 228 28.20 -24.81 15.26
N ILE A 229 28.14 -24.13 14.12
CA ILE A 229 28.72 -24.63 12.87
C ILE A 229 30.06 -23.95 12.63
N LYS A 230 31.08 -24.77 12.30
CA LYS A 230 32.35 -24.32 11.71
C LYS A 230 32.32 -24.62 10.22
N VAL A 231 32.39 -23.60 9.41
CA VAL A 231 32.58 -23.72 7.94
C VAL A 231 34.03 -23.37 7.62
N GLY A 232 34.84 -24.39 7.38
CA GLY A 232 36.28 -24.22 7.19
C GLY A 232 36.98 -23.72 8.47
N LYS A 233 37.74 -22.64 8.38
CA LYS A 233 38.44 -22.05 9.55
C LYS A 233 37.62 -20.94 10.23
N VAL A 234 36.43 -20.61 9.73
CA VAL A 234 35.62 -19.51 10.24
C VAL A 234 34.52 -20.04 11.13
N GLU A 235 34.50 -19.59 12.38
CA GLU A 235 33.42 -19.85 13.32
C GLU A 235 32.28 -18.88 13.01
N ARG A 236 31.13 -19.38 12.62
CA ARG A 236 29.94 -18.57 12.34
C ARG A 236 29.06 -18.52 13.57
N LYS A 237 28.45 -17.33 13.77
CA LYS A 237 27.47 -17.16 14.85
C LYS A 237 26.20 -17.95 14.51
N PRO A 238 25.71 -18.81 15.41
CA PRO A 238 24.51 -19.62 15.16
C PRO A 238 23.30 -18.81 14.67
N SER A 239 23.12 -17.60 15.19
CA SER A 239 22.04 -16.69 14.79
C SER A 239 22.12 -16.22 13.33
N THR A 240 23.31 -16.17 12.74
CA THR A 240 23.50 -15.77 11.33
C THR A 240 23.13 -16.89 10.36
N ASP A 241 23.29 -18.13 10.79
CA ASP A 241 23.03 -19.31 9.97
C ASP A 241 21.66 -19.98 10.29
N GLY A 242 20.79 -19.28 11.02
CA GLY A 242 19.45 -19.77 11.38
C GLY A 242 19.44 -20.88 12.44
N LEU A 243 20.53 -21.10 13.15
CA LEU A 243 20.72 -22.19 14.10
C LEU A 243 20.54 -21.77 15.57
N GLY A 244 20.17 -20.56 15.84
CA GLY A 244 20.03 -20.08 17.21
C GLY A 244 18.77 -19.26 17.45
N GLY A 245 18.18 -19.40 18.63
CA GLY A 245 17.11 -18.53 19.12
C GLY A 245 17.64 -17.17 19.59
N LEU A 246 16.74 -16.18 19.70
CA LEU A 246 17.05 -14.93 20.38
C LEU A 246 17.08 -15.17 21.90
N PRO A 247 18.19 -14.91 22.60
CA PRO A 247 18.19 -15.01 24.04
C PRO A 247 17.23 -13.98 24.66
N PRO A 248 16.60 -14.29 25.80
CA PRO A 248 15.81 -13.31 26.53
C PRO A 248 16.76 -12.26 27.10
N THR A 249 16.71 -11.06 26.55
CA THR A 249 17.47 -9.90 27.05
C THR A 249 16.57 -8.71 27.27
N LEU A 250 16.93 -7.82 28.17
CA LEU A 250 16.24 -6.55 28.42
C LEU A 250 16.85 -5.40 27.60
N ASP A 251 17.76 -5.70 26.68
CA ASP A 251 18.37 -4.69 25.83
C ASP A 251 17.36 -4.02 24.90
N ASN A 252 17.54 -2.73 24.65
CA ASN A 252 16.71 -1.93 23.78
C ASN A 252 16.64 -2.45 22.33
N ASP A 253 17.57 -3.31 21.92
CA ASP A 253 17.59 -3.95 20.59
C ASP A 253 16.51 -5.06 20.44
N ASN A 254 15.91 -5.50 21.55
CA ASN A 254 14.86 -6.52 21.60
C ASN A 254 13.46 -5.90 21.77
N LEU A 255 13.10 -5.00 20.87
CA LEU A 255 11.79 -4.35 20.89
C LEU A 255 10.66 -5.36 20.72
N GLY A 256 9.81 -5.50 21.72
CA GLY A 256 8.62 -6.36 21.69
C GLY A 256 7.40 -5.63 21.14
N GLY A 257 6.97 -4.61 21.84
CA GLY A 257 5.79 -3.83 21.51
C GLY A 257 5.54 -2.73 22.54
N VAL A 258 4.38 -2.10 22.41
CA VAL A 258 3.88 -1.05 23.31
C VAL A 258 2.43 -1.32 23.70
N SER A 259 2.01 -0.85 24.86
CA SER A 259 0.62 -0.84 25.27
C SER A 259 -0.06 0.43 24.78
N CYS A 260 -1.22 0.28 24.16
CA CYS A 260 -2.02 1.36 23.61
C CYS A 260 -3.40 1.41 24.29
N SER A 261 -3.80 2.57 24.75
CA SER A 261 -5.16 2.80 25.27
C SER A 261 -6.20 2.87 24.14
N LYS A 262 -5.75 3.22 22.92
CA LYS A 262 -6.58 3.35 21.72
C LYS A 262 -5.69 3.17 20.50
N VAL A 263 -6.16 2.44 19.51
CA VAL A 263 -5.50 2.36 18.20
C VAL A 263 -6.44 2.94 17.16
N ILE A 264 -5.93 3.80 16.28
CA ILE A 264 -6.74 4.51 15.28
C ILE A 264 -6.19 4.18 13.89
N ARG A 265 -7.03 3.58 13.04
CA ARG A 265 -6.81 3.46 11.60
C ARG A 265 -7.55 4.59 10.91
N SER A 266 -6.89 5.29 10.00
CA SER A 266 -7.51 6.33 9.18
C SER A 266 -7.18 6.14 7.71
N TRP A 267 -8.18 6.35 6.85
CA TRP A 267 -8.05 6.44 5.40
C TRP A 267 -8.56 7.79 4.91
N VAL A 268 -7.88 8.35 3.96
CA VAL A 268 -8.27 9.59 3.27
C VAL A 268 -8.16 9.38 1.77
N LEU A 269 -9.30 9.43 1.08
CA LEU A 269 -9.36 9.52 -0.38
C LEU A 269 -9.57 10.98 -0.77
N SER A 270 -8.61 11.57 -1.49
CA SER A 270 -8.59 13.00 -1.81
C SER A 270 -9.16 13.28 -3.21
N PHE A 271 -10.39 13.73 -3.29
CA PHE A 271 -10.98 14.21 -4.54
C PHE A 271 -10.29 15.48 -5.06
N ALA A 272 -9.76 16.32 -4.16
CA ALA A 272 -8.95 17.46 -4.54
C ALA A 272 -7.69 17.06 -5.32
N THR A 273 -7.06 15.94 -4.96
CA THR A 273 -5.93 15.36 -5.71
C THR A 273 -6.40 14.78 -7.04
N LEU A 274 -7.49 14.02 -7.05
CA LEU A 274 -8.05 13.43 -8.28
C LEU A 274 -8.43 14.51 -9.29
N ARG A 275 -9.00 15.65 -8.85
CA ARG A 275 -9.35 16.77 -9.73
C ARG A 275 -8.15 17.42 -10.46
N GLN A 276 -6.93 17.17 -10.00
CA GLN A 276 -5.72 17.63 -10.73
C GLN A 276 -5.35 16.71 -11.90
N LEU A 277 -5.91 15.49 -11.95
CA LEU A 277 -5.66 14.54 -13.03
C LEU A 277 -6.55 14.90 -14.23
N ARG A 278 -5.97 14.88 -15.43
CA ARG A 278 -6.68 15.10 -16.68
C ARG A 278 -6.44 13.94 -17.64
N PHE A 279 -7.47 13.60 -18.39
CA PHE A 279 -7.48 12.53 -19.39
C PHE A 279 -7.96 13.12 -20.73
N GLY A 280 -7.25 14.18 -21.18
CA GLY A 280 -7.59 14.96 -22.37
C GLY A 280 -8.41 16.23 -22.07
N SER A 281 -9.01 16.80 -23.11
CA SER A 281 -9.71 18.09 -23.04
C SER A 281 -11.19 18.00 -22.65
N ASP A 282 -11.79 16.81 -22.75
CA ASP A 282 -13.21 16.60 -22.46
C ASP A 282 -13.46 16.55 -20.94
N ASN A 283 -14.34 17.44 -20.45
CA ASN A 283 -14.59 17.55 -19.02
C ASN A 283 -15.38 16.37 -18.46
N GLU A 284 -16.33 15.82 -19.20
CA GLU A 284 -17.13 14.66 -18.77
C GLU A 284 -16.23 13.42 -18.65
N LYS A 285 -15.36 13.19 -19.63
CA LYS A 285 -14.35 12.14 -19.58
C LYS A 285 -13.40 12.29 -18.40
N ASN A 286 -13.00 13.52 -18.10
CA ASN A 286 -12.16 13.81 -16.93
C ASN A 286 -12.87 13.47 -15.62
N ILE A 287 -14.15 13.82 -15.47
CA ILE A 287 -14.96 13.53 -14.27
C ILE A 287 -15.09 12.00 -14.10
N VAL A 288 -15.46 11.29 -15.16
CA VAL A 288 -15.64 9.83 -15.10
C VAL A 288 -14.32 9.11 -14.86
N GLY A 289 -13.22 9.50 -15.50
CA GLY A 289 -11.90 8.91 -15.25
C GLY A 289 -11.42 9.10 -13.81
N ARG A 290 -11.68 10.26 -13.21
CA ARG A 290 -11.39 10.54 -11.80
C ARG A 290 -12.29 9.74 -10.87
N ALA A 291 -13.58 9.63 -11.19
CA ALA A 291 -14.53 8.84 -10.43
C ALA A 291 -14.22 7.33 -10.48
N LEU A 292 -13.72 6.83 -11.61
CA LEU A 292 -13.21 5.48 -11.77
C LEU A 292 -12.01 5.22 -10.82
N LEU A 293 -11.05 6.14 -10.74
CA LEU A 293 -9.95 6.05 -9.78
C LEU A 293 -10.44 6.16 -8.33
N ALA A 294 -11.46 6.97 -8.06
CA ALA A 294 -12.07 7.06 -6.74
C ALA A 294 -12.76 5.73 -6.36
N ALA A 295 -13.46 5.08 -7.29
CA ALA A 295 -14.06 3.76 -7.09
C ALA A 295 -12.99 2.70 -6.78
N LEU A 296 -11.87 2.70 -7.51
CA LEU A 296 -10.72 1.85 -7.20
C LEU A 296 -10.15 2.16 -5.81
N GLY A 297 -10.16 3.42 -5.37
CA GLY A 297 -9.80 3.83 -4.01
C GLY A 297 -10.74 3.26 -2.95
N LEU A 298 -12.06 3.20 -3.18
CA LEU A 298 -13.01 2.58 -2.26
C LEU A 298 -12.78 1.07 -2.13
N VAL A 299 -12.53 0.40 -3.25
CA VAL A 299 -12.16 -1.03 -3.25
C VAL A 299 -10.88 -1.25 -2.47
N SER A 300 -9.87 -0.40 -2.63
CA SER A 300 -8.62 -0.47 -1.88
C SER A 300 -8.84 -0.36 -0.37
N ILE A 301 -9.67 0.60 0.07
CA ILE A 301 -10.04 0.78 1.48
C ILE A 301 -10.75 -0.46 1.99
N SER A 302 -11.83 -0.89 1.33
CA SER A 302 -12.68 -1.98 1.81
C SER A 302 -11.92 -3.31 1.92
N ARG A 303 -11.02 -3.63 0.96
CA ARG A 303 -10.16 -4.82 1.01
C ARG A 303 -9.19 -4.78 2.19
N THR A 304 -8.52 -3.64 2.37
CA THR A 304 -7.56 -3.49 3.46
C THR A 304 -8.25 -3.46 4.83
N GLU A 305 -9.47 -2.96 4.90
CA GLU A 305 -10.28 -2.99 6.13
C GLU A 305 -10.81 -4.39 6.44
N ASN A 306 -11.15 -5.18 5.42
CA ASN A 306 -11.62 -6.56 5.58
C ASN A 306 -10.53 -7.51 6.08
N GLU A 307 -9.26 -7.26 5.72
CA GLU A 307 -8.11 -8.07 6.11
C GLU A 307 -7.09 -7.25 6.89
N LEU A 308 -7.15 -7.34 8.22
CA LEU A 308 -6.20 -6.67 9.12
C LEU A 308 -4.85 -7.41 9.20
N TYR A 309 -4.30 -7.82 8.06
CA TYR A 309 -3.00 -8.47 8.01
C TYR A 309 -1.88 -7.44 8.19
N LEU A 310 -1.32 -7.37 9.40
CA LEU A 310 -0.22 -6.47 9.74
C LEU A 310 1.09 -7.25 9.85
N ARG A 311 1.84 -7.08 10.90
CA ARG A 311 3.10 -7.80 11.16
C ARG A 311 2.95 -8.73 12.36
N ALA A 312 3.92 -9.63 12.54
CA ALA A 312 3.94 -10.50 13.70
C ALA A 312 3.81 -9.69 15.01
N ASN A 313 3.02 -10.20 15.95
CA ASN A 313 2.70 -9.57 17.24
C ASN A 313 1.97 -8.20 17.11
N CYS A 314 1.26 -8.01 16.02
CA CYS A 314 0.41 -6.84 15.79
C CYS A 314 -0.95 -7.29 15.24
N ASP A 315 -1.62 -8.15 16.01
CA ASP A 315 -2.96 -8.63 15.68
C ASP A 315 -4.00 -7.71 16.31
N LEU A 316 -4.74 -7.04 15.48
CA LEU A 316 -5.76 -6.05 15.87
C LEU A 316 -7.14 -6.50 15.39
N VAL A 317 -8.16 -6.05 16.10
CA VAL A 317 -9.57 -6.21 15.71
C VAL A 317 -10.26 -4.86 15.82
N GLU A 318 -11.38 -4.70 15.13
CA GLU A 318 -12.19 -3.48 15.20
C GLU A 318 -12.89 -3.39 16.56
N ALA A 319 -12.78 -2.24 17.20
CA ALA A 319 -13.49 -1.93 18.42
C ALA A 319 -14.89 -1.41 18.13
N ASN A 320 -15.04 -0.66 17.03
CA ASN A 320 -16.27 -0.02 16.60
C ASN A 320 -16.38 -0.05 15.06
N TYR A 321 -17.59 0.21 14.54
CA TYR A 321 -17.80 0.41 13.11
C TYR A 321 -17.00 1.60 12.59
N PRO A 322 -16.49 1.55 11.34
CA PRO A 322 -15.85 2.68 10.69
C PRO A 322 -16.77 3.91 10.66
N LEU A 323 -16.18 5.06 10.99
CA LEU A 323 -16.82 6.36 10.78
C LEU A 323 -16.44 6.88 9.41
N VAL A 324 -17.34 6.76 8.45
CA VAL A 324 -17.12 7.20 7.08
C VAL A 324 -17.79 8.55 6.86
N THR A 325 -17.01 9.52 6.36
CA THR A 325 -17.47 10.89 6.18
C THR A 325 -17.04 11.42 4.83
N LEU A 326 -17.98 12.03 4.10
CA LEU A 326 -17.70 12.81 2.90
C LEU A 326 -17.61 14.30 3.29
N ASP A 327 -16.41 14.84 3.25
CA ASP A 327 -16.15 16.24 3.58
C ASP A 327 -16.38 17.13 2.37
N ALA A 328 -17.44 17.94 2.43
CA ALA A 328 -17.74 18.98 1.47
C ALA A 328 -17.10 20.33 1.87
N ARG A 329 -17.36 21.35 1.09
CA ARG A 329 -16.86 22.71 1.37
C ARG A 329 -17.55 23.36 2.57
N TYR A 330 -16.89 24.35 3.15
CA TYR A 330 -17.46 25.20 4.21
C TYR A 330 -17.84 24.46 5.50
N GLY A 331 -17.11 23.37 5.81
CA GLY A 331 -17.34 22.58 7.01
C GLY A 331 -18.58 21.66 6.95
N HIS A 332 -19.25 21.57 5.80
CA HIS A 332 -20.32 20.60 5.62
C HIS A 332 -19.76 19.18 5.53
N LYS A 333 -20.45 18.24 6.18
CA LYS A 333 -20.12 16.83 6.23
C LYS A 333 -21.36 16.00 5.96
N ARG A 334 -21.17 14.86 5.28
CA ARG A 334 -22.19 13.83 5.11
C ARG A 334 -21.64 12.55 5.69
N ASP A 335 -22.27 12.05 6.74
CA ASP A 335 -21.96 10.75 7.32
C ASP A 335 -22.52 9.64 6.41
N LEU A 336 -21.72 8.62 6.20
CA LEU A 336 -21.99 7.49 5.34
C LEU A 336 -22.01 6.18 6.14
N ASN A 337 -22.65 5.17 5.59
CA ASN A 337 -22.49 3.79 6.06
C ASN A 337 -21.05 3.30 5.80
N PRO A 338 -20.58 2.30 6.57
CA PRO A 338 -19.29 1.64 6.30
C PRO A 338 -19.22 1.11 4.85
N ILE A 339 -18.05 1.25 4.23
CA ILE A 339 -17.82 0.80 2.86
C ILE A 339 -17.55 -0.71 2.87
N THR A 340 -18.54 -1.50 2.50
CA THR A 340 -18.37 -2.95 2.36
C THR A 340 -17.67 -3.31 1.06
N THR A 341 -17.07 -4.50 1.00
CA THR A 341 -16.43 -5.01 -0.23
C THR A 341 -17.42 -5.13 -1.38
N GLY A 342 -18.63 -5.65 -1.12
CA GLY A 342 -19.65 -5.75 -2.16
C GLY A 342 -20.09 -4.40 -2.71
N MET A 343 -20.35 -3.42 -1.83
CA MET A 343 -20.68 -2.05 -2.25
C MET A 343 -19.56 -1.42 -3.10
N ALA A 344 -18.32 -1.60 -2.70
CA ALA A 344 -17.17 -1.05 -3.44
C ALA A 344 -17.02 -1.71 -4.81
N ASP A 345 -17.27 -3.02 -4.92
CA ASP A 345 -17.24 -3.78 -6.18
C ASP A 345 -18.35 -3.36 -7.14
N ASP A 346 -19.56 -3.15 -6.63
CA ASP A 346 -20.67 -2.67 -7.42
C ASP A 346 -20.38 -1.28 -8.00
N ILE A 347 -19.85 -0.37 -7.17
CA ILE A 347 -19.44 0.97 -7.60
C ILE A 347 -18.31 0.93 -8.64
N LEU A 348 -17.30 0.06 -8.47
CA LEU A 348 -16.23 -0.08 -9.44
C LEU A 348 -16.73 -0.68 -10.76
N THR A 349 -17.63 -1.64 -10.70
CA THR A 349 -18.27 -2.23 -11.88
C THR A 349 -19.05 -1.19 -12.67
N GLU A 350 -19.86 -0.36 -12.00
CA GLU A 350 -20.58 0.76 -12.60
C GLU A 350 -19.62 1.77 -13.22
N ALA A 351 -18.55 2.13 -12.50
CA ALA A 351 -17.53 3.07 -12.96
C ALA A 351 -16.80 2.58 -14.23
N ILE A 352 -16.40 1.30 -14.27
CA ILE A 352 -15.77 0.68 -15.45
C ILE A 352 -16.73 0.72 -16.63
N THR A 353 -18.00 0.36 -16.41
CA THR A 353 -19.03 0.32 -17.45
C THR A 353 -19.26 1.71 -18.06
N GLU A 354 -19.41 2.74 -17.23
CA GLU A 354 -19.62 4.10 -17.72
C GLU A 354 -18.36 4.65 -18.41
N ALA A 355 -17.18 4.39 -17.86
CA ALA A 355 -15.93 4.81 -18.47
C ALA A 355 -15.69 4.17 -19.86
N LYS A 356 -16.03 2.90 -20.04
CA LYS A 356 -16.01 2.23 -21.34
C LYS A 356 -17.01 2.86 -22.32
N LYS A 357 -18.24 3.07 -21.89
CA LYS A 357 -19.30 3.68 -22.71
C LYS A 357 -18.90 5.06 -23.24
N LEU A 358 -18.21 5.86 -22.44
CA LEU A 358 -17.73 7.19 -22.85
C LEU A 358 -16.39 7.15 -23.59
N GLY A 359 -15.78 5.97 -23.74
CA GLY A 359 -14.46 5.83 -24.36
C GLY A 359 -13.35 6.53 -23.58
N VAL A 360 -13.42 6.48 -22.26
CA VAL A 360 -12.36 6.94 -21.34
C VAL A 360 -11.30 5.88 -21.20
N VAL A 361 -11.71 4.63 -21.01
CA VAL A 361 -10.87 3.43 -20.91
C VAL A 361 -11.55 2.24 -21.58
N ASP A 362 -10.76 1.20 -21.80
CA ASP A 362 -11.25 -0.14 -22.19
C ASP A 362 -10.59 -1.20 -21.30
N TRP A 363 -10.88 -1.14 -19.99
CA TRP A 363 -10.29 -2.07 -19.02
C TRP A 363 -10.89 -3.48 -19.18
N ASN A 364 -10.05 -4.43 -19.51
CA ASN A 364 -10.40 -5.85 -19.66
C ASN A 364 -9.28 -6.77 -19.13
N GLY A 365 -8.45 -6.28 -18.20
CA GLY A 365 -7.34 -7.02 -17.63
C GLY A 365 -6.09 -7.06 -18.50
N GLN A 366 -5.91 -6.09 -19.38
CA GLN A 366 -4.73 -6.01 -20.25
C GLN A 366 -3.43 -5.99 -19.44
N ILE A 367 -2.44 -6.72 -19.92
CA ILE A 367 -1.12 -6.79 -19.31
C ILE A 367 -0.07 -6.28 -20.31
N LEU A 368 0.61 -5.20 -19.96
CA LEU A 368 1.83 -4.82 -20.67
C LEU A 368 2.97 -5.70 -20.15
N LYS A 369 3.35 -6.69 -20.94
CA LYS A 369 4.39 -7.66 -20.57
C LYS A 369 5.78 -7.08 -20.80
N VAL A 370 6.63 -7.22 -19.81
CA VAL A 370 8.04 -6.81 -19.82
C VAL A 370 8.89 -8.02 -19.47
N SER A 371 9.86 -8.35 -20.31
CA SER A 371 10.89 -9.32 -19.96
C SER A 371 11.95 -8.61 -19.11
N GLY A 372 12.21 -9.12 -17.91
CA GLY A 372 13.17 -8.54 -16.98
C GLY A 372 14.59 -8.59 -17.52
N ASN A 373 15.43 -7.66 -17.09
CA ASN A 373 16.84 -7.61 -17.48
C ASN A 373 17.64 -8.65 -16.67
N ASP A 374 18.34 -9.53 -17.36
CA ASP A 374 19.13 -10.59 -16.77
C ASP A 374 20.32 -10.08 -15.94
N ASP A 375 20.87 -8.92 -16.25
CA ASP A 375 21.97 -8.31 -15.48
C ASP A 375 21.51 -7.91 -14.06
N LEU A 376 20.25 -7.57 -13.86
CA LEU A 376 19.70 -7.28 -12.53
C LEU A 376 19.65 -8.53 -11.62
N LYS A 377 19.60 -9.73 -12.21
CA LYS A 377 19.65 -11.00 -11.49
C LYS A 377 21.05 -11.34 -11.05
N ALA A 378 22.05 -11.11 -11.91
CA ALA A 378 23.43 -11.48 -11.65
C ALA A 378 23.93 -10.83 -10.34
N ALA A 379 23.50 -9.61 -10.03
CA ALA A 379 23.83 -8.93 -8.80
C ALA A 379 23.33 -9.64 -7.55
N ALA A 380 22.09 -10.16 -7.55
CA ALA A 380 21.53 -10.90 -6.43
C ALA A 380 22.17 -12.29 -6.26
N TYR A 381 22.55 -12.94 -7.37
CA TYR A 381 23.17 -14.27 -7.37
C TYR A 381 24.63 -14.25 -6.94
N GLU A 382 25.39 -13.22 -7.28
CA GLU A 382 26.80 -13.09 -6.86
C GLU A 382 27.01 -12.92 -5.35
N GLU A 383 26.02 -12.38 -4.63
CA GLU A 383 26.07 -12.31 -3.17
C GLU A 383 26.04 -13.70 -2.51
N VAL A 384 25.37 -14.68 -3.11
CA VAL A 384 25.32 -16.06 -2.61
C VAL A 384 26.63 -16.80 -2.85
N LYS A 385 27.38 -16.47 -3.93
CA LYS A 385 28.65 -17.10 -4.24
C LYS A 385 29.86 -16.53 -3.45
N LYS A 386 29.74 -15.31 -2.95
CA LYS A 386 30.81 -14.66 -2.16
C LYS A 386 30.76 -14.96 -0.67
N LYS A 387 29.74 -15.68 -0.20
CA LYS A 387 29.60 -16.20 1.17
C LYS A 387 30.01 -17.67 1.26
#